data_a3e20dff450a4427614be7f66723bdd7
#
_entry.id   a3e20dff450a4427614be7f66723bdd7
#
_cell.length_a   1.000
_cell.length_b   1.000
_cell.length_c   1.000
_cell.angle_alpha   90.00
_cell.angle_beta   90.00
_cell.angle_gamma   90.00
#
_symmetry.space_group_name_H-M   'P 1'
#
loop_
_entity.id
_entity.type
_entity.pdbx_description
1 polymer ?
#
loop_
_entity_poly.entity_id
_entity_poly.type
_entity_poly.pdbx_seq_one_letter_code
_entity_poly.pdbx_strand_id
1 'polypeptide(L)'
;MKASVKICGISSAEDALAALGCGAEFLGLIFEPKSPRAVTPEQAEEIAKAVGGRAKLVGVFVSQTADFIKDAAKKQNLFAVQLHGGQNAEFVKSLGALDAEIWKVVWLENESDLAEAEAFEADRILVDSKSGGSVGGTGKRANWELAARLAKKRKVILAGGISPENVREAVNAVCPCAVDVNSMVEDSPRKKNHLKIKQLFENLKEMENTQMKSNGKFGVYGGQYVAETLMPALQELEREFYRAMGDADFQDEYRGILRDYVGRETPLYFARRLTEHCGGAQIWLKREDLNHTGAHKINNTIGQALLARRMGKRRLIAETGAGMHGVATATVAALFGMECEVFMGAEDIRRQAQNAARMDMLGAKLTAVEIENGEATLKDAMNEALRDWVATVENTFYVIGTAAGPHPYPTMVKEFQSIIGREAKAQLMEKCGRLPDQVVACVGGGSNAIGLYAPFIDEKGVAIYGAEAAGQGIETGKHSASMQGGSVGVLHGNKTYLLQDEYGQIMDTYSVSAGLDYPGVGPEHAYMKDTGRATYVPINDAQAVHAFQTLCRLEGIIPALESSHAVALAMENAKNLSKDKIIVVSLSGRGDKDMNSVMEYLRK
;
A
#
# COMPACT_ATOMS: atom_id res chain seq x y z
N MET A 1 3.93 12.87 -8.29
CA MET A 1 3.49 13.97 -9.21
C MET A 1 2.25 13.48 -9.95
N LYS A 2 1.23 14.32 -10.03
CA LYS A 2 -0.03 14.00 -10.75
C LYS A 2 0.25 14.04 -12.25
N ALA A 3 0.08 12.92 -12.95
CA ALA A 3 0.15 12.90 -14.40
C ALA A 3 -1.20 13.39 -14.98
N SER A 4 -1.17 14.42 -15.81
CA SER A 4 -2.36 14.85 -16.55
C SER A 4 -2.79 13.80 -17.57
N VAL A 5 -4.04 13.81 -18.00
CA VAL A 5 -4.55 12.87 -19.00
C VAL A 5 -4.96 13.60 -20.27
N LYS A 6 -4.47 13.13 -21.41
CA LYS A 6 -4.92 13.51 -22.74
C LYS A 6 -5.71 12.36 -23.36
N ILE A 7 -6.94 12.63 -23.76
CA ILE A 7 -7.71 11.72 -24.62
C ILE A 7 -7.60 12.19 -26.07
N CYS A 8 -6.91 11.41 -26.88
CA CYS A 8 -6.60 11.75 -28.27
C CYS A 8 -7.63 11.16 -29.24
N GLY A 9 -7.75 11.75 -30.44
CA GLY A 9 -8.67 11.29 -31.48
C GLY A 9 -10.14 11.53 -31.16
N ILE A 10 -10.44 12.60 -30.46
CA ILE A 10 -11.81 13.10 -30.23
C ILE A 10 -12.38 13.58 -31.56
N SER A 11 -13.56 13.07 -31.92
CA SER A 11 -14.22 13.36 -33.22
C SER A 11 -15.69 13.80 -33.07
N SER A 12 -16.21 13.84 -31.82
CA SER A 12 -17.56 14.32 -31.52
C SER A 12 -17.58 15.15 -30.24
N ALA A 13 -18.56 16.04 -30.12
CA ALA A 13 -18.81 16.82 -28.89
C ALA A 13 -19.20 15.90 -27.72
N GLU A 14 -19.92 14.81 -27.98
CA GLU A 14 -20.34 13.84 -26.97
C GLU A 14 -19.12 13.18 -26.31
N ASP A 15 -18.17 12.67 -27.09
CA ASP A 15 -16.94 12.04 -26.58
C ASP A 15 -16.05 13.05 -25.85
N ALA A 16 -16.00 14.30 -26.33
CA ALA A 16 -15.29 15.39 -25.66
C ALA A 16 -15.85 15.67 -24.26
N LEU A 17 -17.17 15.77 -24.15
CA LEU A 17 -17.85 16.03 -22.87
C LEU A 17 -17.74 14.84 -21.90
N ALA A 18 -17.80 13.62 -22.42
CA ALA A 18 -17.59 12.41 -21.60
C ALA A 18 -16.17 12.35 -21.03
N ALA A 19 -15.15 12.60 -21.87
CA ALA A 19 -13.76 12.66 -21.42
C ALA A 19 -13.53 13.77 -20.39
N LEU A 20 -14.10 14.95 -20.62
CA LEU A 20 -14.06 16.09 -19.69
C LEU A 20 -14.73 15.74 -18.36
N GLY A 21 -15.91 15.10 -18.39
CA GLY A 21 -16.64 14.67 -17.20
C GLY A 21 -15.86 13.66 -16.33
N CYS A 22 -14.96 12.87 -16.92
CA CYS A 22 -14.05 11.98 -16.22
C CYS A 22 -12.81 12.70 -15.65
N GLY A 23 -12.47 13.91 -16.15
CA GLY A 23 -11.34 14.72 -15.69
C GLY A 23 -10.19 14.85 -16.68
N ALA A 24 -10.41 14.64 -17.98
CA ALA A 24 -9.40 14.87 -19.02
C ALA A 24 -8.99 16.34 -19.05
N GLU A 25 -7.68 16.60 -18.91
CA GLU A 25 -7.14 17.96 -19.02
C GLU A 25 -6.91 18.37 -20.46
N PHE A 26 -6.51 17.40 -21.31
CA PHE A 26 -6.24 17.64 -22.72
C PHE A 26 -7.14 16.79 -23.62
N LEU A 27 -7.61 17.37 -24.72
CA LEU A 27 -8.38 16.70 -25.77
C LEU A 27 -7.65 16.84 -27.11
N GLY A 28 -7.31 15.70 -27.75
CA GLY A 28 -6.56 15.67 -29.01
C GLY A 28 -7.49 15.66 -30.21
N LEU A 29 -7.36 16.64 -31.12
CA LEU A 29 -8.06 16.76 -32.40
C LEU A 29 -7.08 16.44 -33.53
N ILE A 30 -7.35 15.42 -34.34
CA ILE A 30 -6.43 14.97 -35.40
C ILE A 30 -6.81 15.61 -36.73
N PHE A 31 -5.92 16.45 -37.25
CA PHE A 31 -6.13 17.16 -38.55
C PHE A 31 -5.49 16.44 -39.74
N GLU A 32 -4.96 15.23 -39.58
CA GLU A 32 -4.41 14.43 -40.69
C GLU A 32 -5.52 13.68 -41.43
N PRO A 33 -5.82 14.02 -42.72
CA PRO A 33 -6.95 13.43 -43.46
C PRO A 33 -6.85 11.92 -43.65
N LYS A 34 -5.64 11.37 -43.65
CA LYS A 34 -5.43 9.92 -43.78
C LYS A 34 -5.73 9.16 -42.50
N SER A 35 -5.90 9.85 -41.39
CA SER A 35 -6.26 9.22 -40.14
C SER A 35 -7.73 8.82 -40.11
N PRO A 36 -8.08 7.60 -39.67
CA PRO A 36 -9.49 7.22 -39.51
C PRO A 36 -10.20 8.06 -38.45
N ARG A 37 -9.46 8.85 -37.65
CA ARG A 37 -9.96 9.73 -36.59
C ARG A 37 -9.89 11.22 -36.94
N ALA A 38 -9.68 11.53 -38.22
CA ALA A 38 -9.56 12.90 -38.68
C ALA A 38 -10.84 13.72 -38.38
N VAL A 39 -10.67 14.97 -38.01
CA VAL A 39 -11.75 15.96 -37.90
C VAL A 39 -11.60 17.04 -38.94
N THR A 40 -12.72 17.54 -39.45
CA THR A 40 -12.74 18.75 -40.28
C THR A 40 -12.61 20.00 -39.41
N PRO A 41 -12.22 21.17 -39.98
CA PRO A 41 -12.21 22.42 -39.22
C PRO A 41 -13.56 22.75 -38.57
N GLU A 42 -14.68 22.44 -39.21
CA GLU A 42 -16.04 22.67 -38.72
C GLU A 42 -16.34 21.77 -37.50
N GLN A 43 -15.97 20.47 -37.60
CA GLN A 43 -16.12 19.53 -36.47
C GLN A 43 -15.25 19.95 -35.27
N ALA A 44 -14.03 20.41 -35.52
CA ALA A 44 -13.15 20.91 -34.47
C ALA A 44 -13.73 22.16 -33.78
N GLU A 45 -14.36 23.06 -34.56
CA GLU A 45 -15.04 24.23 -33.99
C GLU A 45 -16.27 23.85 -33.15
N GLU A 46 -17.06 22.87 -33.60
CA GLU A 46 -18.20 22.34 -32.83
C GLU A 46 -17.73 21.76 -31.48
N ILE A 47 -16.67 20.94 -31.50
CA ILE A 47 -16.07 20.38 -30.29
C ILE A 47 -15.54 21.49 -29.38
N ALA A 48 -14.83 22.48 -29.92
CA ALA A 48 -14.28 23.60 -29.17
C ALA A 48 -15.38 24.41 -28.46
N LYS A 49 -16.49 24.66 -29.17
CA LYS A 49 -17.68 25.34 -28.58
C LYS A 49 -18.32 24.50 -27.46
N ALA A 50 -18.47 23.20 -27.65
CA ALA A 50 -19.05 22.30 -26.65
C ALA A 50 -18.18 22.22 -25.38
N VAL A 51 -16.86 22.18 -25.54
CA VAL A 51 -15.89 22.17 -24.43
C VAL A 51 -15.87 23.50 -23.68
N GLY A 52 -16.02 24.63 -24.38
CA GLY A 52 -16.12 25.94 -23.76
C GLY A 52 -14.96 26.34 -22.86
N GLY A 53 -13.74 25.99 -23.23
CA GLY A 53 -12.52 26.28 -22.47
C GLY A 53 -12.29 25.42 -21.20
N ARG A 54 -13.16 24.46 -20.91
CA ARG A 54 -13.04 23.58 -19.73
C ARG A 54 -11.94 22.51 -19.84
N ALA A 55 -11.44 22.26 -21.06
CA ALA A 55 -10.26 21.44 -21.31
C ALA A 55 -9.36 22.14 -22.34
N LYS A 56 -8.08 21.77 -22.34
CA LYS A 56 -7.06 22.26 -23.27
C LYS A 56 -7.11 21.46 -24.56
N LEU A 57 -7.39 22.12 -25.69
CA LEU A 57 -7.41 21.45 -27.00
C LEU A 57 -5.99 21.33 -27.57
N VAL A 58 -5.67 20.16 -28.10
CA VAL A 58 -4.38 19.85 -28.73
C VAL A 58 -4.63 19.44 -30.17
N GLY A 59 -4.14 20.23 -31.12
CA GLY A 59 -4.19 19.88 -32.54
C GLY A 59 -3.06 18.92 -32.89
N VAL A 60 -3.38 17.79 -33.54
CA VAL A 60 -2.40 16.79 -33.97
C VAL A 60 -2.21 16.90 -35.50
N PHE A 61 -0.95 17.15 -35.91
CA PHE A 61 -0.57 17.42 -37.31
C PHE A 61 0.56 16.46 -37.73
N VAL A 62 0.45 15.94 -38.94
CA VAL A 62 1.45 14.99 -39.50
C VAL A 62 2.09 15.56 -40.78
N SER A 63 1.27 15.97 -41.77
CA SER A 63 1.74 16.40 -43.11
C SER A 63 1.33 17.84 -43.45
N GLN A 64 0.69 18.56 -42.53
CA GLN A 64 0.14 19.89 -42.78
C GLN A 64 1.22 20.96 -42.87
N THR A 65 0.97 22.01 -43.67
CA THR A 65 1.87 23.17 -43.82
C THR A 65 1.86 24.04 -42.54
N ALA A 66 2.91 24.82 -42.37
CA ALA A 66 3.01 25.74 -41.22
C ALA A 66 1.83 26.74 -41.17
N ASP A 67 1.40 27.25 -42.34
CA ASP A 67 0.29 28.20 -42.42
C ASP A 67 -1.05 27.57 -42.01
N PHE A 68 -1.31 26.33 -42.44
CA PHE A 68 -2.49 25.59 -42.00
C PHE A 68 -2.50 25.40 -40.46
N ILE A 69 -1.34 25.02 -39.89
CA ILE A 69 -1.20 24.82 -38.45
C ILE A 69 -1.46 26.11 -37.68
N LYS A 70 -0.90 27.23 -38.12
CA LYS A 70 -1.14 28.57 -37.52
C LYS A 70 -2.61 28.96 -37.57
N ASP A 71 -3.26 28.76 -38.73
CA ASP A 71 -4.68 29.09 -38.91
C ASP A 71 -5.57 28.21 -38.01
N ALA A 72 -5.32 26.91 -37.96
CA ALA A 72 -6.01 25.98 -37.09
C ALA A 72 -5.80 26.31 -35.59
N ALA A 73 -4.56 26.62 -35.18
CA ALA A 73 -4.25 26.98 -33.81
C ALA A 73 -5.03 28.22 -33.34
N LYS A 74 -5.10 29.24 -34.20
CA LYS A 74 -5.83 30.47 -33.92
C LYS A 74 -7.33 30.26 -33.93
N LYS A 75 -7.90 29.59 -34.97
CA LYS A 75 -9.35 29.41 -35.10
C LYS A 75 -9.95 28.56 -34.01
N GLN A 76 -9.24 27.51 -33.60
CA GLN A 76 -9.71 26.56 -32.57
C GLN A 76 -9.23 26.90 -31.16
N ASN A 77 -8.49 28.00 -30.99
CA ASN A 77 -7.86 28.39 -29.73
C ASN A 77 -7.10 27.23 -29.08
N LEU A 78 -6.21 26.60 -29.88
CA LEU A 78 -5.48 25.43 -29.44
C LEU A 78 -4.48 25.80 -28.34
N PHE A 79 -4.48 25.03 -27.27
CA PHE A 79 -3.46 25.12 -26.21
C PHE A 79 -2.09 24.61 -26.70
N ALA A 80 -2.08 23.58 -27.54
CA ALA A 80 -0.85 23.00 -28.06
C ALA A 80 -1.01 22.50 -29.50
N VAL A 81 0.11 22.53 -30.20
CA VAL A 81 0.32 21.95 -31.54
C VAL A 81 1.21 20.73 -31.39
N GLN A 82 0.65 19.54 -31.62
CA GLN A 82 1.38 18.29 -31.57
C GLN A 82 1.88 17.91 -32.96
N LEU A 83 3.19 17.89 -33.17
CA LEU A 83 3.89 17.53 -34.40
C LEU A 83 4.18 16.02 -34.40
N HIS A 84 3.37 15.25 -35.13
CA HIS A 84 3.38 13.78 -35.16
C HIS A 84 4.02 13.18 -36.41
N GLY A 85 4.81 13.95 -37.12
CA GLY A 85 5.51 13.55 -38.34
C GLY A 85 7.00 13.86 -38.34
N GLY A 86 7.59 13.92 -39.51
CA GLY A 86 9.01 14.22 -39.72
C GLY A 86 9.39 15.69 -39.58
N GLN A 87 8.57 16.52 -38.92
CA GLN A 87 8.86 17.94 -38.71
C GLN A 87 10.14 18.11 -37.90
N ASN A 88 11.13 18.76 -38.47
CA ASN A 88 12.43 19.04 -37.88
C ASN A 88 12.47 20.44 -37.20
N ALA A 89 13.63 20.82 -36.68
CA ALA A 89 13.82 22.10 -36.01
C ALA A 89 13.59 23.33 -36.93
N GLU A 90 13.88 23.20 -38.23
CA GLU A 90 13.59 24.27 -39.19
C GLU A 90 12.10 24.48 -39.40
N PHE A 91 11.35 23.37 -39.43
CA PHE A 91 9.89 23.44 -39.50
C PHE A 91 9.31 24.12 -38.25
N VAL A 92 9.81 23.78 -37.07
CA VAL A 92 9.39 24.45 -35.81
C VAL A 92 9.66 25.95 -35.88
N LYS A 93 10.84 26.37 -36.35
CA LYS A 93 11.14 27.79 -36.55
C LYS A 93 10.19 28.48 -37.56
N SER A 94 9.71 27.77 -38.59
CA SER A 94 8.76 28.32 -39.56
C SER A 94 7.36 28.58 -38.98
N LEU A 95 7.01 27.96 -37.86
CA LEU A 95 5.77 28.27 -37.11
C LEU A 95 5.83 29.66 -36.47
N GLY A 96 7.02 30.19 -36.19
CA GLY A 96 7.18 31.52 -35.59
C GLY A 96 6.56 31.63 -34.19
N ALA A 97 6.11 32.82 -33.82
CA ALA A 97 5.42 33.04 -32.55
C ALA A 97 3.98 32.51 -32.61
N LEU A 98 3.75 31.33 -32.01
CA LEU A 98 2.41 30.77 -31.79
C LEU A 98 2.00 31.03 -30.34
N ASP A 99 0.75 31.38 -30.15
CA ASP A 99 0.13 31.42 -28.80
C ASP A 99 -0.36 30.00 -28.42
N ALA A 100 0.54 29.00 -28.56
CA ALA A 100 0.30 27.60 -28.28
C ALA A 100 1.63 26.86 -27.98
N GLU A 101 1.62 25.90 -27.06
CA GLU A 101 2.77 25.02 -26.84
C GLU A 101 3.08 24.16 -28.08
N ILE A 102 4.35 23.89 -28.31
CA ILE A 102 4.80 22.94 -29.35
C ILE A 102 5.16 21.60 -28.68
N TRP A 103 4.46 20.54 -29.06
CA TRP A 103 4.70 19.18 -28.61
C TRP A 103 5.28 18.34 -29.75
N LYS A 104 6.46 17.75 -29.54
CA LYS A 104 7.11 16.91 -30.55
C LYS A 104 6.95 15.44 -30.22
N VAL A 105 6.46 14.65 -31.17
CA VAL A 105 6.40 13.18 -31.04
C VAL A 105 7.73 12.58 -31.44
N VAL A 106 8.21 11.64 -30.62
CA VAL A 106 9.46 10.88 -30.82
C VAL A 106 9.23 9.39 -30.58
N TRP A 107 10.08 8.56 -31.17
CA TRP A 107 10.12 7.12 -30.96
C TRP A 107 11.49 6.76 -30.41
N LEU A 108 11.54 6.21 -29.19
CA LEU A 108 12.80 5.89 -28.51
C LEU A 108 13.10 4.40 -28.66
N GLU A 109 14.05 4.05 -29.52
CA GLU A 109 14.51 2.67 -29.72
C GLU A 109 15.91 2.44 -29.17
N ASN A 110 16.75 3.49 -29.09
CA ASN A 110 18.15 3.43 -28.69
C ASN A 110 18.64 4.75 -28.08
N GLU A 111 19.92 4.78 -27.68
CA GLU A 111 20.57 5.95 -27.05
C GLU A 111 20.68 7.18 -27.97
N SER A 112 20.78 6.98 -29.28
CA SER A 112 20.84 8.09 -30.25
C SER A 112 19.50 8.82 -30.30
N ASP A 113 18.38 8.06 -30.32
CA ASP A 113 17.03 8.63 -30.29
C ASP A 113 16.78 9.42 -29.02
N LEU A 114 17.29 8.92 -27.86
CA LEU A 114 17.22 9.62 -26.60
C LEU A 114 17.97 10.96 -26.62
N ALA A 115 19.19 10.97 -27.14
CA ALA A 115 20.00 12.18 -27.24
C ALA A 115 19.36 13.23 -28.17
N GLU A 116 18.78 12.79 -29.29
CA GLU A 116 18.05 13.67 -30.21
C GLU A 116 16.81 14.26 -29.56
N ALA A 117 16.02 13.43 -28.84
CA ALA A 117 14.84 13.88 -28.10
C ALA A 117 15.18 14.86 -26.97
N GLU A 118 16.30 14.66 -26.26
CA GLU A 118 16.78 15.58 -25.23
C GLU A 118 17.13 16.96 -25.80
N ALA A 119 17.73 17.01 -26.98
CA ALA A 119 18.21 18.22 -27.63
C ALA A 119 17.12 18.98 -28.42
N PHE A 120 15.99 18.34 -28.72
CA PHE A 120 14.96 18.94 -29.55
C PHE A 120 14.25 20.11 -28.84
N GLU A 121 14.16 21.27 -29.50
CA GLU A 121 13.50 22.47 -28.97
C GLU A 121 11.97 22.36 -29.12
N ALA A 122 11.30 21.88 -28.07
CA ALA A 122 9.85 21.83 -27.93
C ALA A 122 9.46 21.99 -26.44
N ASP A 123 8.24 22.43 -26.16
CA ASP A 123 7.74 22.59 -24.79
C ASP A 123 7.54 21.27 -24.08
N ARG A 124 7.09 20.25 -24.83
CA ARG A 124 6.95 18.86 -24.35
C ARG A 124 7.38 17.86 -25.41
N ILE A 125 7.89 16.72 -24.96
CA ILE A 125 8.22 15.59 -25.82
C ILE A 125 7.18 14.49 -25.59
N LEU A 126 6.50 14.05 -26.64
CA LEU A 126 5.56 12.94 -26.58
C LEU A 126 6.27 11.68 -27.08
N VAL A 127 6.43 10.70 -26.20
CA VAL A 127 7.04 9.40 -26.53
C VAL A 127 5.93 8.43 -26.94
N ASP A 128 5.96 7.95 -28.18
CA ASP A 128 5.01 6.97 -28.72
C ASP A 128 5.73 5.69 -29.14
N SER A 129 4.97 4.62 -29.39
CA SER A 129 5.50 3.36 -29.93
C SER A 129 5.65 3.42 -31.44
N LYS A 130 6.77 2.89 -31.99
CA LYS A 130 6.97 2.78 -33.42
C LYS A 130 6.18 1.62 -33.99
N SER A 131 5.48 1.84 -35.07
CA SER A 131 4.81 0.79 -35.85
C SER A 131 5.32 0.77 -37.28
N GLY A 132 5.68 -0.40 -37.76
CA GLY A 132 6.15 -0.57 -39.14
C GLY A 132 5.08 -0.13 -40.15
N GLY A 133 5.20 1.11 -40.66
CA GLY A 133 4.44 1.62 -41.82
C GLY A 133 3.16 2.41 -41.55
N SER A 134 2.68 2.54 -40.28
CA SER A 134 1.54 3.43 -39.95
C SER A 134 1.88 4.39 -38.82
N VAL A 135 1.42 5.63 -38.95
CA VAL A 135 1.66 6.70 -37.98
C VAL A 135 0.64 6.60 -36.85
N GLY A 136 1.04 5.99 -35.74
CA GLY A 136 0.27 5.94 -34.48
C GLY A 136 -0.86 4.89 -34.40
N GLY A 137 -1.29 4.57 -33.20
CA GLY A 137 -2.51 3.77 -32.93
C GLY A 137 -2.39 2.26 -32.98
N THR A 138 -1.20 1.67 -32.84
CA THR A 138 -0.94 0.22 -33.00
C THR A 138 -1.12 -0.60 -31.74
N GLY A 139 -1.33 0.03 -30.57
CA GLY A 139 -1.46 -0.66 -29.28
C GLY A 139 -0.17 -1.29 -28.74
N LYS A 140 0.98 -1.13 -29.43
CA LYS A 140 2.27 -1.60 -28.92
C LYS A 140 2.81 -0.66 -27.84
N ARG A 141 3.52 -1.23 -26.86
CA ARG A 141 4.12 -0.50 -25.73
C ARG A 141 5.35 0.29 -26.19
N ALA A 142 5.48 1.55 -25.78
CA ALA A 142 6.69 2.35 -25.96
C ALA A 142 7.85 1.81 -25.09
N ASN A 143 9.08 2.25 -25.36
CA ASN A 143 10.22 1.92 -24.50
C ASN A 143 10.18 2.79 -23.23
N TRP A 144 9.61 2.24 -22.16
CA TRP A 144 9.43 2.97 -20.89
C TRP A 144 10.73 3.26 -20.16
N GLU A 145 11.78 2.47 -20.35
CA GLU A 145 13.08 2.71 -19.75
C GLU A 145 13.72 4.00 -20.28
N LEU A 146 13.79 4.13 -21.60
CA LEU A 146 14.31 5.35 -22.25
C LEU A 146 13.39 6.55 -21.97
N ALA A 147 12.07 6.35 -21.99
CA ALA A 147 11.11 7.40 -21.65
C ALA A 147 11.27 7.91 -20.20
N ALA A 148 11.54 7.02 -19.24
CA ALA A 148 11.82 7.40 -17.85
C ALA A 148 13.11 8.21 -17.70
N ARG A 149 14.14 7.88 -18.48
CA ARG A 149 15.38 8.65 -18.50
C ARG A 149 15.17 10.05 -19.10
N LEU A 150 14.38 10.14 -20.18
CA LEU A 150 14.00 11.41 -20.79
C LEU A 150 13.17 12.27 -19.82
N ALA A 151 12.24 11.68 -19.08
CA ALA A 151 11.36 12.37 -18.14
C ALA A 151 12.11 13.04 -16.97
N LYS A 152 13.34 12.60 -16.67
CA LYS A 152 14.21 13.27 -15.67
C LYS A 152 14.76 14.62 -16.16
N LYS A 153 14.79 14.86 -17.47
CA LYS A 153 15.40 16.06 -18.08
C LYS A 153 14.38 16.93 -18.81
N ARG A 154 13.29 16.35 -19.28
CA ARG A 154 12.29 17.00 -20.13
C ARG A 154 10.87 16.74 -19.63
N LYS A 155 9.92 17.60 -20.00
CA LYS A 155 8.49 17.33 -19.79
C LYS A 155 8.03 16.28 -20.81
N VAL A 156 7.85 15.03 -20.35
CA VAL A 156 7.46 13.90 -21.19
C VAL A 156 5.97 13.63 -21.08
N ILE A 157 5.32 13.46 -22.23
CA ILE A 157 3.98 12.87 -22.36
C ILE A 157 4.19 11.43 -22.83
N LEU A 158 3.62 10.45 -22.13
CA LEU A 158 3.76 9.05 -22.50
C LEU A 158 2.53 8.57 -23.28
N ALA A 159 2.76 8.09 -24.49
CA ALA A 159 1.80 7.45 -25.35
C ALA A 159 2.23 5.99 -25.65
N GLY A 160 1.60 5.35 -26.65
CA GLY A 160 1.94 3.99 -27.08
C GLY A 160 1.39 2.90 -26.17
N GLY A 161 0.19 2.39 -26.52
CA GLY A 161 -0.45 1.26 -25.84
C GLY A 161 -0.92 1.52 -24.42
N ILE A 162 -1.08 2.77 -24.02
CA ILE A 162 -1.63 3.11 -22.69
C ILE A 162 -3.12 2.77 -22.64
N SER A 163 -3.51 1.97 -21.64
CA SER A 163 -4.87 1.48 -21.43
C SER A 163 -5.31 1.65 -19.96
N PRO A 164 -6.61 1.45 -19.65
CA PRO A 164 -7.05 1.41 -18.25
C PRO A 164 -6.25 0.42 -17.41
N GLU A 165 -5.89 -0.74 -17.95
CA GLU A 165 -5.22 -1.84 -17.22
C GLU A 165 -3.76 -1.53 -16.88
N ASN A 166 -3.04 -0.79 -17.74
CA ASN A 166 -1.60 -0.55 -17.58
C ASN A 166 -1.22 0.90 -17.21
N VAL A 167 -2.17 1.83 -17.16
CA VAL A 167 -1.88 3.25 -16.92
C VAL A 167 -1.17 3.50 -15.58
N ARG A 168 -1.46 2.71 -14.55
CA ARG A 168 -0.78 2.79 -13.25
C ARG A 168 0.70 2.43 -13.38
N GLU A 169 0.97 1.30 -14.01
CA GLU A 169 2.32 0.82 -14.28
C GLU A 169 3.12 1.84 -15.10
N ALA A 170 2.49 2.36 -16.17
CA ALA A 170 3.08 3.36 -17.05
C ALA A 170 3.49 4.64 -16.31
N VAL A 171 2.60 5.20 -15.49
CA VAL A 171 2.87 6.42 -14.72
C VAL A 171 3.94 6.19 -13.67
N ASN A 172 3.94 5.06 -12.98
CA ASN A 172 4.95 4.71 -11.97
C ASN A 172 6.33 4.48 -12.59
N ALA A 173 6.40 3.78 -13.72
CA ALA A 173 7.67 3.46 -14.38
C ALA A 173 8.34 4.69 -15.00
N VAL A 174 7.57 5.59 -15.60
CA VAL A 174 8.11 6.70 -16.41
C VAL A 174 8.08 8.04 -15.67
N CYS A 175 7.15 8.23 -14.73
CA CYS A 175 6.88 9.52 -14.09
C CYS A 175 6.64 10.66 -15.10
N PRO A 176 5.78 10.48 -16.12
CA PRO A 176 5.52 11.47 -17.15
C PRO A 176 4.71 12.65 -16.61
N CYS A 177 4.79 13.81 -17.26
CA CYS A 177 3.93 14.95 -16.93
C CYS A 177 2.47 14.74 -17.38
N ALA A 178 2.26 13.90 -18.41
CA ALA A 178 0.94 13.49 -18.88
C ALA A 178 1.00 12.11 -19.54
N VAL A 179 -0.16 11.44 -19.63
CA VAL A 179 -0.37 10.25 -20.49
C VAL A 179 -1.30 10.60 -21.64
N ASP A 180 -1.02 10.06 -22.82
CA ASP A 180 -1.83 10.22 -24.04
C ASP A 180 -2.49 8.89 -24.42
N VAL A 181 -3.80 8.84 -24.38
CA VAL A 181 -4.59 7.62 -24.60
C VAL A 181 -5.53 7.80 -25.78
N ASN A 182 -5.52 6.86 -26.73
CA ASN A 182 -6.32 6.91 -27.93
C ASN A 182 -7.12 5.61 -28.15
N SER A 183 -6.56 4.66 -28.90
CA SER A 183 -7.24 3.45 -29.35
C SER A 183 -7.68 2.50 -28.23
N MET A 184 -6.96 2.48 -27.11
CA MET A 184 -7.28 1.58 -25.99
C MET A 184 -8.54 1.98 -25.22
N VAL A 185 -9.08 3.17 -25.48
CA VAL A 185 -10.35 3.65 -24.91
C VAL A 185 -11.40 3.89 -25.99
N GLU A 186 -11.37 3.09 -27.06
CA GLU A 186 -12.33 3.11 -28.15
C GLU A 186 -13.08 1.78 -28.29
N ASP A 187 -14.31 1.82 -28.80
CA ASP A 187 -15.04 0.66 -29.34
C ASP A 187 -14.64 0.42 -30.81
N SER A 188 -14.45 1.51 -31.55
CA SER A 188 -13.98 1.55 -32.93
C SER A 188 -13.36 2.92 -33.21
N PRO A 189 -12.57 3.10 -34.29
CA PRO A 189 -12.08 4.42 -34.67
C PRO A 189 -13.21 5.46 -34.71
N ARG A 190 -13.01 6.61 -34.10
CA ARG A 190 -13.96 7.73 -33.95
C ARG A 190 -15.06 7.53 -32.91
N LYS A 191 -15.13 6.38 -32.23
CA LYS A 191 -16.14 6.13 -31.19
C LYS A 191 -15.45 5.77 -29.88
N LYS A 192 -15.39 6.72 -28.94
CA LYS A 192 -14.82 6.48 -27.62
C LYS A 192 -15.73 5.61 -26.77
N ASN A 193 -15.12 4.72 -25.97
CA ASN A 193 -15.81 3.94 -24.97
C ASN A 193 -15.78 4.69 -23.62
N HIS A 194 -16.90 5.29 -23.24
CA HIS A 194 -17.00 6.13 -22.06
C HIS A 194 -16.73 5.34 -20.76
N LEU A 195 -17.06 4.02 -20.72
CA LEU A 195 -16.76 3.16 -19.56
C LEU A 195 -15.25 2.93 -19.42
N LYS A 196 -14.53 2.67 -20.52
CA LYS A 196 -13.08 2.53 -20.51
C LYS A 196 -12.39 3.84 -20.12
N ILE A 197 -12.89 4.99 -20.57
CA ILE A 197 -12.38 6.29 -20.12
C ILE A 197 -12.59 6.43 -18.61
N LYS A 198 -13.79 6.14 -18.11
CA LYS A 198 -14.08 6.21 -16.67
C LYS A 198 -13.15 5.29 -15.87
N GLN A 199 -12.96 4.05 -16.29
CA GLN A 199 -12.06 3.08 -15.65
C GLN A 199 -10.59 3.57 -15.64
N LEU A 200 -10.12 4.20 -16.73
CA LEU A 200 -8.79 4.81 -16.78
C LEU A 200 -8.60 5.84 -15.66
N PHE A 201 -9.58 6.73 -15.49
CA PHE A 201 -9.52 7.76 -14.45
C PHE A 201 -9.72 7.21 -13.05
N GLU A 202 -10.54 6.19 -12.86
CA GLU A 202 -10.70 5.48 -11.58
C GLU A 202 -9.38 4.84 -11.17
N ASN A 203 -8.70 4.16 -12.09
CA ASN A 203 -7.39 3.56 -11.86
C ASN A 203 -6.32 4.60 -11.50
N LEU A 204 -6.32 5.77 -12.13
CA LEU A 204 -5.43 6.88 -11.78
C LEU A 204 -5.78 7.53 -10.43
N LYS A 205 -7.08 7.70 -10.11
CA LYS A 205 -7.53 8.23 -8.82
C LYS A 205 -7.19 7.29 -7.66
N GLU A 206 -7.30 5.99 -7.84
CA GLU A 206 -6.87 5.02 -6.84
C GLU A 206 -5.35 5.09 -6.62
N MET A 207 -4.57 5.35 -7.67
CA MET A 207 -3.13 5.60 -7.57
C MET A 207 -2.85 6.91 -6.81
N GLU A 208 -3.59 8.00 -7.12
CA GLU A 208 -3.50 9.27 -6.39
C GLU A 208 -3.90 9.11 -4.92
N ASN A 209 -4.96 8.36 -4.63
CA ASN A 209 -5.37 8.05 -3.27
C ASN A 209 -4.32 7.19 -2.53
N THR A 210 -3.63 6.32 -3.22
CA THR A 210 -2.50 5.55 -2.68
C THR A 210 -1.27 6.44 -2.49
N GLN A 211 -0.97 7.35 -3.44
CA GLN A 211 0.13 8.32 -3.32
C GLN A 211 -0.19 9.50 -2.37
N MET A 212 -1.43 9.99 -2.30
CA MET A 212 -1.82 11.01 -1.33
C MET A 212 -1.88 10.48 0.11
N LYS A 213 -2.15 9.18 0.30
CA LYS A 213 -1.90 8.48 1.57
C LYS A 213 -0.39 8.34 1.88
N SER A 214 0.49 8.60 0.92
CA SER A 214 1.94 8.33 0.99
C SER A 214 2.84 9.51 1.35
N ASN A 215 2.31 10.60 1.87
CA ASN A 215 3.15 11.60 2.57
C ASN A 215 3.62 11.10 3.95
N GLY A 216 3.50 9.79 4.22
CA GLY A 216 3.81 9.21 5.51
C GLY A 216 2.93 9.72 6.64
N LYS A 217 1.82 10.40 6.31
CA LYS A 217 0.91 11.00 7.29
C LYS A 217 -0.51 10.47 7.13
N PHE A 218 -1.13 10.22 8.27
CA PHE A 218 -2.54 9.90 8.44
C PHE A 218 -3.13 11.04 9.30
N GLY A 219 -3.66 12.08 8.66
CA GLY A 219 -4.00 13.32 9.34
C GLY A 219 -2.77 13.95 10.00
N VAL A 220 -2.78 14.07 11.32
CA VAL A 220 -1.65 14.60 12.12
C VAL A 220 -0.63 13.54 12.53
N TYR A 221 -0.93 12.25 12.29
CA TYR A 221 -0.14 11.09 12.68
C TYR A 221 0.83 10.63 11.60
N GLY A 222 1.79 9.75 11.95
CA GLY A 222 2.82 9.24 11.04
C GLY A 222 4.04 10.15 10.94
N GLY A 223 4.66 10.20 9.77
CA GLY A 223 5.86 11.01 9.51
C GLY A 223 7.16 10.23 9.64
N GLN A 224 8.29 10.96 9.67
CA GLN A 224 9.65 10.42 9.73
C GLN A 224 10.45 11.18 10.79
N TYR A 225 10.25 10.80 12.06
CA TYR A 225 10.94 11.43 13.21
C TYR A 225 12.18 10.60 13.56
N VAL A 226 13.18 10.66 12.72
CA VAL A 226 14.43 9.88 12.82
C VAL A 226 15.65 10.80 12.71
N ALA A 227 16.84 10.26 13.03
CA ALA A 227 18.10 10.95 12.79
C ALA A 227 18.31 11.16 11.28
N GLU A 228 18.95 12.27 10.92
CA GLU A 228 19.22 12.66 9.53
C GLU A 228 19.96 11.56 8.74
N THR A 229 20.82 10.80 9.41
CA THR A 229 21.56 9.68 8.85
C THR A 229 20.69 8.56 8.30
N LEU A 230 19.46 8.38 8.80
CA LEU A 230 18.51 7.40 8.29
C LEU A 230 17.64 7.92 7.13
N MET A 231 17.60 9.23 6.90
CA MET A 231 16.72 9.80 5.86
C MET A 231 17.01 9.25 4.45
N PRO A 232 18.29 9.14 4.00
CA PRO A 232 18.58 8.54 2.70
C PRO A 232 18.09 7.09 2.56
N ALA A 233 18.26 6.28 3.63
CA ALA A 233 17.81 4.89 3.63
C ALA A 233 16.28 4.76 3.58
N LEU A 234 15.56 5.59 4.32
CA LEU A 234 14.09 5.63 4.27
C LEU A 234 13.58 6.07 2.89
N GLN A 235 14.24 7.04 2.27
CA GLN A 235 13.89 7.49 0.91
C GLN A 235 14.21 6.41 -0.14
N GLU A 236 15.31 5.67 0.02
CA GLU A 236 15.62 4.51 -0.81
C GLU A 236 14.55 3.44 -0.66
N LEU A 237 14.21 3.08 0.58
CA LEU A 237 13.18 2.10 0.91
C LEU A 237 11.82 2.47 0.32
N GLU A 238 11.41 3.74 0.47
CA GLU A 238 10.15 4.24 -0.07
C GLU A 238 10.09 4.09 -1.60
N ARG A 239 11.15 4.51 -2.30
CA ARG A 239 11.23 4.39 -3.77
C ARG A 239 11.15 2.92 -4.23
N GLU A 240 11.93 2.05 -3.59
CA GLU A 240 11.98 0.63 -3.98
C GLU A 240 10.70 -0.10 -3.60
N PHE A 241 10.06 0.24 -2.49
CA PHE A 241 8.75 -0.29 -2.11
C PHE A 241 7.70 0.04 -3.18
N TYR A 242 7.54 1.31 -3.57
CA TYR A 242 6.55 1.65 -4.59
C TYR A 242 6.89 1.07 -5.97
N ARG A 243 8.16 0.94 -6.31
CA ARG A 243 8.59 0.22 -7.51
C ARG A 243 8.15 -1.25 -7.48
N ALA A 244 8.43 -1.94 -6.37
CA ALA A 244 8.08 -3.34 -6.18
C ALA A 244 6.55 -3.56 -6.23
N MET A 245 5.76 -2.63 -5.67
CA MET A 245 4.30 -2.72 -5.73
C MET A 245 3.75 -2.61 -7.16
N GLY A 246 4.40 -1.87 -8.05
CA GLY A 246 4.04 -1.75 -9.46
C GLY A 246 4.70 -2.78 -10.40
N ASP A 247 5.57 -3.64 -9.89
CA ASP A 247 6.34 -4.60 -10.66
C ASP A 247 5.66 -5.98 -10.66
N ALA A 248 5.25 -6.46 -11.85
CA ALA A 248 4.53 -7.72 -12.00
C ALA A 248 5.38 -8.93 -11.55
N ASP A 249 6.68 -8.94 -11.86
CA ASP A 249 7.56 -10.06 -11.50
C ASP A 249 7.73 -10.15 -9.98
N PHE A 250 7.88 -9.01 -9.30
CA PHE A 250 7.91 -8.97 -7.83
C PHE A 250 6.59 -9.48 -7.22
N GLN A 251 5.47 -9.04 -7.76
CA GLN A 251 4.15 -9.44 -7.27
C GLN A 251 3.88 -10.93 -7.51
N ASP A 252 4.33 -11.48 -8.63
CA ASP A 252 4.18 -12.90 -8.95
C ASP A 252 5.09 -13.77 -8.07
N GLU A 253 6.33 -13.36 -7.82
CA GLU A 253 7.23 -14.03 -6.88
C GLU A 253 6.66 -14.01 -5.45
N TYR A 254 6.21 -12.82 -4.99
CA TYR A 254 5.61 -12.66 -3.67
C TYR A 254 4.38 -13.56 -3.50
N ARG A 255 3.44 -13.54 -4.45
CA ARG A 255 2.25 -14.40 -4.43
C ARG A 255 2.60 -15.89 -4.50
N GLY A 256 3.59 -16.26 -5.31
CA GLY A 256 4.08 -17.64 -5.40
C GLY A 256 4.58 -18.15 -4.04
N ILE A 257 5.41 -17.37 -3.35
CA ILE A 257 5.92 -17.75 -2.03
C ILE A 257 4.80 -17.80 -0.99
N LEU A 258 3.86 -16.86 -1.02
CA LEU A 258 2.71 -16.88 -0.12
C LEU A 258 1.86 -18.14 -0.32
N ARG A 259 1.64 -18.58 -1.56
CA ARG A 259 0.89 -19.80 -1.88
C ARG A 259 1.66 -21.08 -1.50
N ASP A 260 2.89 -21.21 -1.98
CA ASP A 260 3.60 -22.50 -1.98
C ASP A 260 4.41 -22.73 -0.69
N TYR A 261 4.84 -21.65 -0.02
CA TYR A 261 5.65 -21.73 1.20
C TYR A 261 4.88 -21.33 2.46
N VAL A 262 4.10 -20.25 2.41
CA VAL A 262 3.32 -19.79 3.57
C VAL A 262 2.03 -20.60 3.76
N GLY A 263 1.48 -21.14 2.70
CA GLY A 263 0.27 -21.97 2.73
C GLY A 263 -1.03 -21.16 2.61
N ARG A 264 -0.98 -20.00 1.92
CA ARG A 264 -2.19 -19.22 1.65
C ARG A 264 -3.02 -19.84 0.51
N GLU A 265 -4.33 -19.63 0.48
CA GLU A 265 -5.13 -18.78 1.37
C GLU A 265 -5.39 -19.45 2.73
N THR A 266 -5.32 -18.67 3.83
CA THR A 266 -5.75 -19.20 5.12
C THR A 266 -7.28 -19.30 5.17
N PRO A 267 -7.84 -20.32 5.84
CA PRO A 267 -9.30 -20.50 5.88
C PRO A 267 -10.02 -19.37 6.63
N LEU A 268 -11.22 -19.03 6.15
CA LEU A 268 -12.24 -18.34 6.93
C LEU A 268 -13.18 -19.40 7.52
N TYR A 269 -13.09 -19.62 8.84
CA TYR A 269 -13.76 -20.70 9.56
C TYR A 269 -14.96 -20.18 10.35
N PHE A 270 -16.13 -20.81 10.17
CA PHE A 270 -17.31 -20.52 10.98
C PHE A 270 -17.22 -21.22 12.33
N ALA A 271 -17.02 -20.44 13.40
CA ALA A 271 -16.94 -20.94 14.77
C ALA A 271 -18.34 -21.23 15.33
N ARG A 272 -18.88 -22.39 14.94
CA ARG A 272 -20.30 -22.76 15.20
C ARG A 272 -20.60 -22.81 16.68
N ARG A 273 -19.82 -23.59 17.45
CA ARG A 273 -20.08 -23.79 18.89
C ARG A 273 -19.84 -22.52 19.70
N LEU A 274 -18.87 -21.72 19.28
CA LEU A 274 -18.64 -20.40 19.89
C LEU A 274 -19.80 -19.46 19.60
N THR A 275 -20.33 -19.44 18.38
CA THR A 275 -21.52 -18.68 17.98
C THR A 275 -22.74 -19.09 18.81
N GLU A 276 -23.00 -20.39 18.91
CA GLU A 276 -24.10 -20.95 19.74
C GLU A 276 -23.95 -20.58 21.21
N HIS A 277 -22.74 -20.64 21.76
CA HIS A 277 -22.42 -20.24 23.12
C HIS A 277 -22.72 -18.76 23.39
N CYS A 278 -22.38 -17.87 22.47
CA CYS A 278 -22.67 -16.44 22.56
C CYS A 278 -24.16 -16.12 22.38
N GLY A 279 -24.87 -16.91 21.59
CA GLY A 279 -26.33 -16.81 21.39
C GLY A 279 -26.79 -15.70 20.44
N GLY A 280 -25.89 -14.90 19.88
CA GLY A 280 -26.16 -13.77 18.99
C GLY A 280 -25.52 -13.90 17.61
N ALA A 281 -24.75 -12.90 17.18
CA ALA A 281 -24.13 -12.84 15.86
C ALA A 281 -23.20 -14.02 15.55
N GLN A 282 -23.08 -14.36 14.27
CA GLN A 282 -22.17 -15.38 13.77
C GLN A 282 -20.71 -14.94 13.92
N ILE A 283 -19.87 -15.80 14.47
CA ILE A 283 -18.43 -15.54 14.62
C ILE A 283 -17.65 -16.36 13.60
N TRP A 284 -16.91 -15.68 12.76
CA TRP A 284 -16.04 -16.24 11.73
C TRP A 284 -14.59 -15.91 12.03
N LEU A 285 -13.72 -16.92 12.05
CA LEU A 285 -12.30 -16.77 12.37
C LEU A 285 -11.45 -16.79 11.09
N LYS A 286 -10.72 -15.73 10.80
CA LYS A 286 -9.67 -15.74 9.77
C LYS A 286 -8.41 -16.35 10.36
N ARG A 287 -8.08 -17.57 9.92
CA ARG A 287 -7.15 -18.52 10.55
C ARG A 287 -5.69 -18.24 10.19
N GLU A 288 -5.15 -17.07 10.60
CA GLU A 288 -3.73 -16.72 10.41
C GLU A 288 -2.77 -17.56 11.28
N ASP A 289 -3.30 -18.25 12.27
CA ASP A 289 -2.61 -19.25 13.08
C ASP A 289 -2.17 -20.50 12.28
N LEU A 290 -2.75 -20.72 11.09
CA LEU A 290 -2.41 -21.81 10.18
C LEU A 290 -1.31 -21.48 9.16
N ASN A 291 -0.87 -20.23 9.10
CA ASN A 291 0.27 -19.88 8.27
C ASN A 291 1.54 -20.64 8.69
N HIS A 292 2.46 -20.85 7.75
CA HIS A 292 3.82 -21.22 8.11
C HIS A 292 4.38 -20.27 9.18
N THR A 293 5.09 -20.77 10.17
CA THR A 293 5.49 -20.13 11.43
C THR A 293 4.40 -19.98 12.50
N GLY A 294 3.12 -20.15 12.14
CA GLY A 294 1.99 -20.17 13.09
C GLY A 294 1.42 -18.80 13.44
N ALA A 295 1.66 -17.77 12.62
CA ALA A 295 1.09 -16.43 12.78
C ALA A 295 1.14 -15.60 11.49
N HIS A 296 0.41 -14.47 11.49
CA HIS A 296 0.35 -13.50 10.39
C HIS A 296 1.70 -12.84 10.03
N LYS A 297 2.69 -12.88 10.92
CA LYS A 297 3.96 -12.16 10.76
C LYS A 297 4.70 -12.52 9.47
N ILE A 298 4.61 -13.77 9.04
CA ILE A 298 5.28 -14.26 7.85
C ILE A 298 4.85 -13.53 6.57
N ASN A 299 3.61 -13.06 6.46
CA ASN A 299 3.12 -12.31 5.29
C ASN A 299 3.97 -11.06 5.05
N ASN A 300 4.21 -10.32 6.12
CA ASN A 300 4.99 -9.08 6.09
C ASN A 300 6.49 -9.36 5.89
N THR A 301 7.06 -10.35 6.60
CA THR A 301 8.49 -10.62 6.53
C THR A 301 8.92 -11.14 5.16
N ILE A 302 8.09 -11.92 4.45
CA ILE A 302 8.34 -12.31 3.05
C ILE A 302 8.43 -11.06 2.16
N GLY A 303 7.46 -10.15 2.24
CA GLY A 303 7.46 -8.94 1.43
C GLY A 303 8.67 -8.05 1.69
N GLN A 304 9.01 -7.84 2.97
CA GLN A 304 10.18 -7.04 3.35
C GLN A 304 11.50 -7.70 2.95
N ALA A 305 11.64 -9.02 3.11
CA ALA A 305 12.87 -9.73 2.73
C ALA A 305 13.07 -9.77 1.21
N LEU A 306 12.00 -9.95 0.42
CA LEU A 306 12.07 -9.80 -1.04
C LEU A 306 12.52 -8.40 -1.44
N LEU A 307 11.99 -7.37 -0.78
CA LEU A 307 12.39 -5.99 -1.02
C LEU A 307 13.84 -5.76 -0.64
N ALA A 308 14.30 -6.26 0.51
CA ALA A 308 15.70 -6.21 0.95
C ALA A 308 16.65 -6.85 -0.07
N ARG A 309 16.30 -8.04 -0.59
CA ARG A 309 17.06 -8.73 -1.63
C ARG A 309 17.14 -7.90 -2.92
N ARG A 310 16.03 -7.30 -3.34
CA ARG A 310 15.97 -6.40 -4.52
C ARG A 310 16.84 -5.16 -4.34
N MET A 311 16.94 -4.64 -3.11
CA MET A 311 17.80 -3.52 -2.75
C MET A 311 19.29 -3.92 -2.58
N GLY A 312 19.64 -5.19 -2.77
CA GLY A 312 21.00 -5.71 -2.62
C GLY A 312 21.48 -5.82 -1.17
N LYS A 313 20.59 -5.72 -0.19
CA LYS A 313 20.93 -5.91 1.23
C LYS A 313 21.21 -7.38 1.51
N ARG A 314 22.16 -7.66 2.40
CA ARG A 314 22.61 -9.03 2.71
C ARG A 314 22.28 -9.47 4.13
N ARG A 315 21.99 -8.52 5.01
CA ARG A 315 21.66 -8.76 6.41
C ARG A 315 20.26 -8.23 6.74
N LEU A 316 19.47 -9.05 7.42
CA LEU A 316 18.18 -8.67 8.00
C LEU A 316 18.35 -8.51 9.51
N ILE A 317 17.80 -7.43 10.06
CA ILE A 317 17.63 -7.28 11.51
C ILE A 317 16.15 -7.14 11.84
N ALA A 318 15.79 -7.58 13.05
CA ALA A 318 14.42 -7.43 13.54
C ALA A 318 14.42 -7.26 15.06
N GLU A 319 13.39 -6.61 15.57
CA GLU A 319 12.98 -6.63 16.96
C GLU A 319 11.93 -7.71 17.20
N THR A 320 11.84 -8.22 18.44
CA THR A 320 10.72 -9.09 18.79
C THR A 320 10.44 -9.08 20.31
N GLY A 321 9.15 -9.17 20.71
CA GLY A 321 8.70 -9.40 22.08
C GLY A 321 8.27 -10.86 22.24
N ALA A 322 7.07 -11.22 21.75
CA ALA A 322 6.58 -12.60 21.81
C ALA A 322 7.39 -13.63 20.97
N GLY A 323 8.44 -13.21 20.27
CA GLY A 323 9.29 -14.06 19.45
C GLY A 323 8.73 -14.39 18.06
N MET A 324 7.44 -14.20 17.80
CA MET A 324 6.83 -14.61 16.53
C MET A 324 7.34 -13.83 15.32
N HIS A 325 7.64 -12.54 15.49
CA HIS A 325 8.25 -11.73 14.43
C HIS A 325 9.71 -12.14 14.19
N GLY A 326 10.47 -12.36 15.25
CA GLY A 326 11.85 -12.85 15.16
C GLY A 326 11.92 -14.20 14.44
N VAL A 327 11.05 -15.16 14.80
CA VAL A 327 10.96 -16.46 14.10
C VAL A 327 10.60 -16.26 12.62
N ALA A 328 9.65 -15.41 12.30
CA ALA A 328 9.28 -15.16 10.91
C ALA A 328 10.43 -14.49 10.12
N THR A 329 11.18 -13.57 10.73
CA THR A 329 12.35 -12.94 10.09
C THR A 329 13.50 -13.94 9.92
N ALA A 330 13.81 -14.74 10.94
CA ALA A 330 14.80 -15.82 10.83
C ALA A 330 14.43 -16.83 9.73
N THR A 331 13.13 -17.17 9.63
CA THR A 331 12.62 -18.08 8.59
C THR A 331 12.87 -17.55 7.18
N VAL A 332 12.55 -16.28 6.93
CA VAL A 332 12.75 -15.70 5.59
C VAL A 332 14.22 -15.44 5.28
N ALA A 333 15.02 -15.12 6.29
CA ALA A 333 16.48 -15.01 6.14
C ALA A 333 17.10 -16.36 5.72
N ALA A 334 16.72 -17.44 6.39
CA ALA A 334 17.13 -18.79 6.00
C ALA A 334 16.67 -19.16 4.59
N LEU A 335 15.39 -18.84 4.23
CA LEU A 335 14.84 -19.09 2.90
C LEU A 335 15.64 -18.39 1.79
N PHE A 336 16.08 -17.15 2.02
CA PHE A 336 16.79 -16.35 1.02
C PHE A 336 18.31 -16.35 1.15
N GLY A 337 18.88 -17.12 2.10
CA GLY A 337 20.32 -17.19 2.34
C GLY A 337 20.93 -15.88 2.82
N MET A 338 20.19 -15.12 3.64
CA MET A 338 20.60 -13.83 4.20
C MET A 338 21.05 -13.98 5.66
N GLU A 339 22.00 -13.15 6.08
CA GLU A 339 22.35 -13.03 7.50
C GLU A 339 21.15 -12.48 8.29
N CYS A 340 20.98 -12.96 9.53
CA CYS A 340 19.89 -12.53 10.38
C CYS A 340 20.35 -12.29 11.81
N GLU A 341 19.98 -11.11 12.36
CA GLU A 341 20.13 -10.83 13.78
C GLU A 341 18.80 -10.33 14.35
N VAL A 342 18.39 -10.88 15.49
CA VAL A 342 17.13 -10.54 16.15
C VAL A 342 17.44 -10.00 17.55
N PHE A 343 16.92 -8.81 17.84
CA PHE A 343 16.99 -8.17 19.14
C PHE A 343 15.74 -8.51 19.95
N MET A 344 15.92 -8.98 21.18
CA MET A 344 14.83 -9.39 22.07
C MET A 344 15.17 -9.03 23.52
N GLY A 345 14.20 -8.50 24.26
CA GLY A 345 14.40 -8.22 25.67
C GLY A 345 14.75 -9.49 26.46
N ALA A 346 15.67 -9.40 27.41
CA ALA A 346 16.12 -10.55 28.20
C ALA A 346 14.96 -11.24 28.93
N GLU A 347 14.00 -10.47 29.43
CA GLU A 347 12.78 -11.01 30.07
C GLU A 347 11.88 -11.72 29.05
N ASP A 348 11.73 -11.17 27.85
CA ASP A 348 10.96 -11.80 26.78
C ASP A 348 11.60 -13.10 26.29
N ILE A 349 12.95 -13.19 26.23
CA ILE A 349 13.67 -14.44 25.93
C ILE A 349 13.31 -15.51 26.95
N ARG A 350 13.26 -15.16 28.22
CA ARG A 350 12.90 -16.09 29.31
C ARG A 350 11.45 -16.56 29.18
N ARG A 351 10.52 -15.64 28.94
CA ARG A 351 9.08 -15.94 28.76
C ARG A 351 8.79 -16.78 27.53
N GLN A 352 9.57 -16.59 26.46
CA GLN A 352 9.34 -17.16 25.13
C GLN A 352 10.50 -18.02 24.64
N ALA A 353 11.11 -18.81 25.54
CA ALA A 353 12.29 -19.62 25.27
C ALA A 353 12.15 -20.56 24.06
N GLN A 354 10.94 -21.08 23.77
CA GLN A 354 10.68 -21.90 22.60
C GLN A 354 10.90 -21.13 21.28
N ASN A 355 10.48 -19.86 21.20
CA ASN A 355 10.71 -19.05 20.02
C ASN A 355 12.19 -18.64 19.91
N ALA A 356 12.87 -18.38 21.02
CA ALA A 356 14.31 -18.15 21.04
C ALA A 356 15.08 -19.36 20.43
N ALA A 357 14.76 -20.58 20.88
CA ALA A 357 15.34 -21.80 20.32
C ALA A 357 15.01 -22.00 18.82
N ARG A 358 13.82 -21.62 18.37
CA ARG A 358 13.46 -21.68 16.94
C ARG A 358 14.29 -20.72 16.10
N MET A 359 14.55 -19.50 16.58
CA MET A 359 15.40 -18.51 15.89
C MET A 359 16.85 -19.03 15.75
N ASP A 360 17.40 -19.62 16.82
CA ASP A 360 18.71 -20.25 16.79
C ASP A 360 18.79 -21.39 15.78
N MET A 361 17.81 -22.31 15.79
CA MET A 361 17.72 -23.41 14.81
C MET A 361 17.61 -22.94 13.36
N LEU A 362 17.04 -21.76 13.11
CA LEU A 362 16.95 -21.13 11.80
C LEU A 362 18.22 -20.36 11.42
N GLY A 363 19.24 -20.36 12.26
CA GLY A 363 20.54 -19.74 12.01
C GLY A 363 20.59 -18.24 12.27
N ALA A 364 19.60 -17.66 12.96
CA ALA A 364 19.63 -16.28 13.34
C ALA A 364 20.44 -16.06 14.63
N LYS A 365 21.25 -15.02 14.67
CA LYS A 365 21.87 -14.55 15.90
C LYS A 365 20.79 -13.88 16.77
N LEU A 366 20.56 -14.38 17.98
CA LEU A 366 19.66 -13.76 18.95
C LEU A 366 20.50 -12.91 19.93
N THR A 367 20.23 -11.61 19.94
CA THR A 367 20.89 -10.65 20.83
C THR A 367 19.93 -10.23 21.95
N ALA A 368 20.29 -10.60 23.18
CA ALA A 368 19.55 -10.19 24.37
C ALA A 368 19.78 -8.71 24.65
N VAL A 369 18.69 -7.99 24.86
CA VAL A 369 18.71 -6.58 25.26
C VAL A 369 18.45 -6.51 26.75
N GLU A 370 19.35 -5.85 27.48
CA GLU A 370 19.27 -5.62 28.91
C GLU A 370 19.18 -4.13 29.21
N ILE A 371 18.55 -3.75 30.30
CA ILE A 371 18.50 -2.39 30.84
C ILE A 371 18.97 -2.37 32.29
N GLU A 372 19.55 -1.26 32.72
CA GLU A 372 20.12 -1.16 34.09
C GLU A 372 19.09 -1.33 35.21
N ASN A 373 17.86 -0.83 34.99
CA ASN A 373 16.78 -0.90 35.96
C ASN A 373 15.47 -1.30 35.27
N GLY A 374 14.91 -2.45 35.61
CA GLY A 374 13.64 -2.95 35.08
C GLY A 374 13.78 -4.18 34.20
N GLU A 375 12.71 -4.51 33.52
CA GLU A 375 12.63 -5.64 32.56
C GLU A 375 12.65 -5.09 31.13
N ALA A 376 13.70 -5.43 30.36
CA ALA A 376 13.77 -5.07 28.96
C ALA A 376 12.71 -5.81 28.14
N THR A 377 11.92 -5.07 27.38
CA THR A 377 10.79 -5.56 26.59
C THR A 377 10.92 -5.22 25.10
N LEU A 378 9.85 -5.41 24.34
CA LEU A 378 9.78 -5.07 22.91
C LEU A 378 10.23 -3.63 22.59
N LYS A 379 9.89 -2.64 23.44
CA LYS A 379 10.31 -1.23 23.27
C LYS A 379 11.83 -1.11 23.22
N ASP A 380 12.52 -1.80 24.13
CA ASP A 380 13.98 -1.73 24.25
C ASP A 380 14.66 -2.48 23.09
N ALA A 381 14.08 -3.61 22.70
CA ALA A 381 14.50 -4.34 21.50
C ALA A 381 14.39 -3.48 20.21
N MET A 382 13.31 -2.69 20.06
CA MET A 382 13.17 -1.75 18.94
C MET A 382 14.22 -0.65 18.97
N ASN A 383 14.52 -0.10 20.14
CA ASN A 383 15.56 0.91 20.30
C ASN A 383 16.94 0.38 19.87
N GLU A 384 17.27 -0.85 20.28
CA GLU A 384 18.56 -1.47 19.93
C GLU A 384 18.65 -1.80 18.44
N ALA A 385 17.58 -2.35 17.85
CA ALA A 385 17.50 -2.58 16.41
C ALA A 385 17.68 -1.29 15.60
N LEU A 386 17.09 -0.17 16.06
CA LEU A 386 17.27 1.13 15.42
C LEU A 386 18.70 1.64 15.53
N ARG A 387 19.38 1.45 16.68
CA ARG A 387 20.79 1.82 16.85
C ARG A 387 21.71 1.03 15.92
N ASP A 388 21.51 -0.29 15.85
CA ASP A 388 22.26 -1.15 14.93
C ASP A 388 22.02 -0.75 13.48
N TRP A 389 20.76 -0.47 13.12
CA TRP A 389 20.44 -0.07 11.75
C TRP A 389 21.11 1.24 11.33
N VAL A 390 21.15 2.26 12.20
CA VAL A 390 21.88 3.51 11.92
C VAL A 390 23.34 3.25 11.62
N ALA A 391 23.97 2.30 12.31
CA ALA A 391 25.39 1.98 12.15
C ALA A 391 25.70 1.11 10.92
N THR A 392 24.70 0.35 10.40
CA THR A 392 24.91 -0.71 9.40
C THR A 392 24.03 -0.57 8.16
N VAL A 393 23.42 0.57 7.95
CA VAL A 393 22.36 0.86 6.96
C VAL A 393 22.72 0.48 5.52
N GLU A 394 23.99 0.51 5.15
CA GLU A 394 24.45 0.20 3.78
C GLU A 394 24.15 -1.25 3.38
N ASN A 395 24.37 -2.21 4.29
CA ASN A 395 24.24 -3.64 4.03
C ASN A 395 23.04 -4.28 4.72
N THR A 396 22.41 -3.56 5.64
CA THR A 396 21.36 -4.08 6.52
C THR A 396 19.99 -3.53 6.16
N PHE A 397 18.99 -4.40 6.19
CA PHE A 397 17.58 -4.05 6.11
C PHE A 397 16.92 -4.31 7.46
N TYR A 398 16.27 -3.29 8.02
CA TYR A 398 15.48 -3.45 9.22
C TYR A 398 14.08 -3.94 8.86
N VAL A 399 13.74 -5.15 9.27
CA VAL A 399 12.43 -5.77 9.07
C VAL A 399 11.54 -5.42 10.26
N ILE A 400 10.70 -4.40 10.12
CA ILE A 400 9.79 -4.00 11.21
C ILE A 400 8.57 -4.93 11.27
N GLY A 401 8.29 -5.45 12.47
CA GLY A 401 7.22 -6.41 12.71
C GLY A 401 5.84 -5.83 12.96
N THR A 402 5.71 -4.51 13.05
CA THR A 402 4.48 -3.82 13.41
C THR A 402 4.11 -2.72 12.41
N ALA A 403 2.87 -2.23 12.45
CA ALA A 403 2.38 -1.13 11.61
C ALA A 403 2.76 0.26 12.15
N ALA A 404 3.80 0.34 12.99
CA ALA A 404 4.39 1.56 13.52
C ALA A 404 5.77 1.80 12.87
N GLY A 405 6.48 2.82 13.32
CA GLY A 405 7.79 3.20 12.77
C GLY A 405 7.72 4.36 11.78
N PRO A 406 8.87 4.84 11.31
CA PRO A 406 8.92 5.94 10.35
C PRO A 406 8.35 5.53 9.00
N HIS A 407 7.75 6.46 8.26
CA HIS A 407 7.37 6.20 6.88
C HIS A 407 8.59 5.73 6.06
N PRO A 408 8.48 4.67 5.20
CA PRO A 408 7.25 4.05 4.68
C PRO A 408 6.74 2.81 5.46
N TYR A 409 7.33 2.45 6.60
CA TYR A 409 6.99 1.20 7.30
C TYR A 409 5.51 0.99 7.58
N PRO A 410 4.73 1.96 8.13
CA PRO A 410 3.31 1.73 8.37
C PRO A 410 2.53 1.36 7.11
N THR A 411 2.83 2.03 6.00
CA THR A 411 2.21 1.77 4.68
C THR A 411 2.64 0.42 4.11
N MET A 412 3.93 0.11 4.20
CA MET A 412 4.51 -1.14 3.69
C MET A 412 3.97 -2.35 4.45
N VAL A 413 3.94 -2.30 5.77
CA VAL A 413 3.39 -3.36 6.62
C VAL A 413 1.91 -3.56 6.35
N LYS A 414 1.13 -2.48 6.25
CA LYS A 414 -0.28 -2.55 5.84
C LYS A 414 -0.45 -3.28 4.51
N GLU A 415 0.32 -2.92 3.48
CA GLU A 415 0.18 -3.52 2.15
C GLU A 415 0.44 -5.02 2.19
N PHE A 416 1.54 -5.47 2.79
CA PHE A 416 1.87 -6.89 2.90
C PHE A 416 0.90 -7.67 3.80
N GLN A 417 0.34 -7.04 4.83
CA GLN A 417 -0.65 -7.67 5.69
C GLN A 417 -2.08 -7.62 5.13
N SER A 418 -2.36 -6.76 4.15
CA SER A 418 -3.70 -6.60 3.60
C SER A 418 -4.27 -7.85 2.94
N ILE A 419 -3.41 -8.83 2.62
CA ILE A 419 -3.82 -10.17 2.16
C ILE A 419 -4.81 -10.83 3.12
N ILE A 420 -4.68 -10.61 4.44
CA ILE A 420 -5.59 -11.13 5.47
C ILE A 420 -7.03 -10.70 5.19
N GLY A 421 -7.23 -9.41 5.04
CA GLY A 421 -8.56 -8.83 4.81
C GLY A 421 -9.08 -9.08 3.40
N ARG A 422 -8.21 -9.02 2.38
CA ARG A 422 -8.60 -9.30 0.99
C ARG A 422 -9.17 -10.72 0.85
N GLU A 423 -8.49 -11.72 1.41
CA GLU A 423 -8.98 -13.09 1.43
C GLU A 423 -10.25 -13.23 2.27
N ALA A 424 -10.29 -12.65 3.47
CA ALA A 424 -11.46 -12.72 4.33
C ALA A 424 -12.71 -12.14 3.65
N LYS A 425 -12.56 -11.01 2.94
CA LYS A 425 -13.64 -10.37 2.16
C LYS A 425 -14.11 -11.28 1.03
N ALA A 426 -13.19 -11.83 0.23
CA ALA A 426 -13.52 -12.72 -0.87
C ALA A 426 -14.19 -14.00 -0.40
N GLN A 427 -13.61 -14.67 0.62
CA GLN A 427 -14.13 -15.91 1.20
C GLN A 427 -15.51 -15.73 1.84
N LEU A 428 -15.77 -14.57 2.48
CA LEU A 428 -17.09 -14.30 3.06
C LEU A 428 -18.12 -14.02 1.97
N MET A 429 -17.75 -13.28 0.93
CA MET A 429 -18.63 -13.08 -0.24
C MET A 429 -18.99 -14.41 -0.91
N GLU A 430 -18.04 -15.33 -1.05
CA GLU A 430 -18.30 -16.67 -1.58
C GLU A 430 -19.23 -17.50 -0.68
N LYS A 431 -19.00 -17.49 0.65
CA LYS A 431 -19.73 -18.33 1.62
C LYS A 431 -21.09 -17.77 2.01
N CYS A 432 -21.22 -16.45 2.09
CA CYS A 432 -22.40 -15.77 2.67
C CYS A 432 -23.06 -14.78 1.72
N GLY A 433 -22.47 -14.45 0.56
CA GLY A 433 -23.00 -13.51 -0.43
C GLY A 433 -23.01 -12.05 0.02
N ARG A 434 -22.36 -11.70 1.15
CA ARG A 434 -22.38 -10.34 1.73
C ARG A 434 -21.13 -10.03 2.52
N LEU A 435 -20.92 -8.73 2.79
CA LEU A 435 -19.87 -8.24 3.69
C LEU A 435 -20.22 -8.54 5.15
N PRO A 436 -19.21 -8.58 6.06
CA PRO A 436 -19.46 -8.71 7.49
C PRO A 436 -20.09 -7.41 8.03
N ASP A 437 -20.82 -7.54 9.16
CA ASP A 437 -21.28 -6.37 9.91
C ASP A 437 -20.15 -5.78 10.76
N GLN A 438 -19.23 -6.64 11.24
CA GLN A 438 -18.06 -6.21 12.03
C GLN A 438 -16.80 -6.98 11.64
N VAL A 439 -15.66 -6.30 11.71
CA VAL A 439 -14.32 -6.90 11.71
C VAL A 439 -13.61 -6.57 13.02
N VAL A 440 -13.01 -7.59 13.65
CA VAL A 440 -12.41 -7.50 14.99
C VAL A 440 -10.98 -8.04 14.95
N ALA A 441 -10.04 -7.32 15.53
CA ALA A 441 -8.64 -7.78 15.67
C ALA A 441 -8.02 -7.24 16.97
N CYS A 442 -6.99 -7.91 17.47
CA CYS A 442 -6.20 -7.38 18.59
C CYS A 442 -5.22 -6.30 18.10
N VAL A 443 -4.94 -5.32 18.96
CA VAL A 443 -4.10 -4.17 18.65
C VAL A 443 -3.07 -3.96 19.75
N GLY A 444 -1.80 -4.29 19.45
CA GLY A 444 -0.61 -3.72 20.05
C GLY A 444 -0.10 -2.65 19.09
N GLY A 445 0.99 -2.91 18.36
CA GLY A 445 1.37 -2.03 17.25
C GLY A 445 0.44 -2.08 16.04
N GLY A 446 -0.44 -3.09 15.92
CA GLY A 446 -1.60 -3.13 15.03
C GLY A 446 -1.41 -3.76 13.66
N SER A 447 -0.34 -4.56 13.42
CA SER A 447 -0.07 -5.11 12.07
C SER A 447 -1.14 -6.10 11.57
N ASN A 448 -1.61 -7.03 12.40
CA ASN A 448 -2.68 -7.96 12.02
C ASN A 448 -4.01 -7.22 11.80
N ALA A 449 -4.28 -6.23 12.65
CA ALA A 449 -5.50 -5.44 12.63
C ALA A 449 -5.59 -4.61 11.35
N ILE A 450 -4.55 -3.83 11.01
CA ILE A 450 -4.55 -3.04 9.78
C ILE A 450 -4.63 -3.93 8.54
N GLY A 451 -4.03 -5.13 8.58
CA GLY A 451 -4.13 -6.12 7.52
C GLY A 451 -5.56 -6.60 7.29
N LEU A 452 -6.28 -6.95 8.36
CA LEU A 452 -7.69 -7.31 8.27
C LEU A 452 -8.55 -6.12 7.83
N TYR A 453 -8.30 -4.92 8.39
CA TYR A 453 -9.15 -3.75 8.15
C TYR A 453 -9.00 -3.14 6.76
N ALA A 454 -7.83 -3.28 6.13
CA ALA A 454 -7.46 -2.60 4.88
C ALA A 454 -8.58 -2.58 3.81
N PRO A 455 -9.21 -3.70 3.41
CA PRO A 455 -10.26 -3.70 2.39
C PRO A 455 -11.64 -3.25 2.90
N PHE A 456 -11.76 -2.96 4.20
CA PHE A 456 -13.01 -2.53 4.84
C PHE A 456 -12.98 -1.08 5.32
N ILE A 457 -11.82 -0.39 5.26
CA ILE A 457 -11.70 1.00 5.73
C ILE A 457 -12.70 1.93 5.03
N ASP A 458 -12.90 1.75 3.73
CA ASP A 458 -13.83 2.56 2.94
C ASP A 458 -15.26 1.99 2.91
N GLU A 459 -15.51 0.80 3.45
CA GLU A 459 -16.82 0.15 3.54
C GLU A 459 -17.60 0.66 4.75
N LYS A 460 -18.37 1.72 4.58
CA LYS A 460 -19.12 2.40 5.67
C LYS A 460 -20.11 1.49 6.40
N GLY A 461 -20.60 0.43 5.74
CA GLY A 461 -21.52 -0.55 6.33
C GLY A 461 -20.83 -1.59 7.24
N VAL A 462 -19.48 -1.62 7.28
CA VAL A 462 -18.69 -2.54 8.10
C VAL A 462 -18.11 -1.78 9.29
N ALA A 463 -18.48 -2.14 10.50
CA ALA A 463 -17.89 -1.57 11.71
C ALA A 463 -16.52 -2.21 12.00
N ILE A 464 -15.55 -1.40 12.42
CA ILE A 464 -14.17 -1.84 12.74
C ILE A 464 -13.93 -1.73 14.23
N TYR A 465 -13.49 -2.84 14.84
CA TYR A 465 -13.21 -2.92 16.28
C TYR A 465 -11.80 -3.44 16.53
N GLY A 466 -11.03 -2.72 17.38
CA GLY A 466 -9.72 -3.13 17.88
C GLY A 466 -9.77 -3.48 19.36
N ALA A 467 -9.25 -4.64 19.75
CA ALA A 467 -9.09 -5.03 21.15
C ALA A 467 -7.69 -4.67 21.63
N GLU A 468 -7.60 -3.75 22.59
CA GLU A 468 -6.34 -3.37 23.26
C GLU A 468 -6.15 -4.15 24.56
N ALA A 469 -4.89 -4.40 24.95
CA ALA A 469 -4.57 -5.09 26.19
C ALA A 469 -4.68 -4.13 27.40
N ALA A 470 -5.75 -4.26 28.15
CA ALA A 470 -5.98 -3.52 29.39
C ALA A 470 -5.30 -4.14 30.62
N GLY A 471 -4.56 -5.24 30.47
CA GLY A 471 -3.79 -5.86 31.54
C GLY A 471 -4.62 -6.11 32.79
N GLN A 472 -4.23 -5.49 33.91
CA GLN A 472 -4.95 -5.56 35.18
C GLN A 472 -6.03 -4.47 35.35
N GLY A 473 -6.28 -3.67 34.30
CA GLY A 473 -7.18 -2.51 34.29
C GLY A 473 -6.42 -1.21 34.02
N ILE A 474 -6.99 -0.33 33.18
CA ILE A 474 -6.35 0.96 32.84
C ILE A 474 -6.09 1.81 34.09
N GLU A 475 -7.02 1.79 35.03
CA GLU A 475 -6.97 2.53 36.31
C GLU A 475 -5.82 2.10 37.21
N THR A 476 -5.27 0.92 36.99
CA THR A 476 -4.13 0.40 37.78
C THR A 476 -2.77 0.90 37.31
N GLY A 477 -2.73 1.48 36.09
CA GLY A 477 -1.50 1.81 35.39
C GLY A 477 -0.76 0.59 34.81
N LYS A 478 -1.24 -0.65 35.06
CA LYS A 478 -0.66 -1.90 34.53
C LYS A 478 -1.43 -2.37 33.30
N HIS A 479 -1.18 -1.72 32.17
CA HIS A 479 -1.84 -2.00 30.89
C HIS A 479 -0.95 -1.59 29.71
N SER A 480 -1.36 -1.97 28.48
CA SER A 480 -0.73 -1.58 27.21
C SER A 480 -1.75 -0.94 26.24
N ALA A 481 -2.88 -0.45 26.76
CA ALA A 481 -3.95 0.17 25.97
C ALA A 481 -3.60 1.63 25.64
N SER A 482 -2.74 1.84 24.65
CA SER A 482 -2.22 3.16 24.28
C SER A 482 -3.28 4.11 23.71
N MET A 483 -4.31 3.59 23.05
CA MET A 483 -5.40 4.41 22.49
C MET A 483 -6.36 4.90 23.57
N GLN A 484 -6.60 4.10 24.60
CA GLN A 484 -7.54 4.44 25.68
C GLN A 484 -6.87 5.17 26.83
N GLY A 485 -5.64 4.78 27.21
CA GLY A 485 -4.91 5.34 28.35
C GLY A 485 -3.76 6.29 27.99
N GLY A 486 -3.43 6.44 26.72
CA GLY A 486 -2.28 7.22 26.29
C GLY A 486 -2.63 8.61 25.74
N SER A 487 -1.61 9.31 25.33
CA SER A 487 -1.66 10.64 24.70
C SER A 487 -0.84 10.69 23.41
N VAL A 488 -1.00 11.77 22.63
CA VAL A 488 -0.29 11.93 21.34
C VAL A 488 1.16 12.35 21.57
N GLY A 489 2.09 11.62 20.99
CA GLY A 489 3.52 11.93 21.05
C GLY A 489 4.28 11.28 19.88
N VAL A 490 5.60 11.18 20.01
CA VAL A 490 6.49 10.56 19.01
C VAL A 490 7.20 9.37 19.64
N LEU A 491 7.10 8.21 18.98
CA LEU A 491 7.77 6.99 19.40
C LEU A 491 8.27 6.23 18.18
N HIS A 492 9.50 5.69 18.25
CA HIS A 492 10.12 4.88 17.18
C HIS A 492 9.95 5.47 15.77
N GLY A 493 10.14 6.79 15.65
CA GLY A 493 10.18 7.49 14.36
C GLY A 493 8.83 7.90 13.78
N ASN A 494 7.71 7.73 14.49
CA ASN A 494 6.40 8.20 14.05
C ASN A 494 5.60 8.90 15.15
N LYS A 495 4.71 9.82 14.75
CA LYS A 495 3.76 10.47 15.65
C LYS A 495 2.50 9.62 15.76
N THR A 496 2.10 9.30 16.99
CA THR A 496 0.96 8.40 17.27
C THR A 496 0.43 8.58 18.68
N TYR A 497 -0.56 7.78 19.13
CA TYR A 497 -0.89 7.58 20.52
C TYR A 497 0.14 6.69 21.20
N LEU A 498 0.56 7.06 22.42
CA LEU A 498 1.50 6.28 23.21
C LEU A 498 1.27 6.51 24.73
N LEU A 499 1.72 5.54 25.53
CA LEU A 499 1.71 5.65 26.98
C LEU A 499 2.94 6.45 27.41
N GLN A 500 2.72 7.66 27.90
CA GLN A 500 3.73 8.57 28.41
C GLN A 500 3.20 9.36 29.60
N ASP A 501 4.11 9.76 30.46
CA ASP A 501 3.81 10.63 31.61
C ASP A 501 3.65 12.12 31.20
N GLU A 502 3.45 12.98 32.18
CA GLU A 502 3.29 14.43 31.96
C GLU A 502 4.56 15.11 31.43
N TYR A 503 5.72 14.49 31.54
CA TYR A 503 7.02 14.95 31.04
C TYR A 503 7.38 14.34 29.66
N GLY A 504 6.51 13.48 29.11
CA GLY A 504 6.74 12.79 27.84
C GLY A 504 7.64 11.55 27.96
N GLN A 505 7.92 11.06 29.16
CA GLN A 505 8.66 9.81 29.36
C GLN A 505 7.75 8.63 29.08
N ILE A 506 8.27 7.66 28.34
CA ILE A 506 7.53 6.44 27.99
C ILE A 506 7.32 5.62 29.26
N MET A 507 6.06 5.33 29.55
CA MET A 507 5.67 4.51 30.70
C MET A 507 5.93 3.04 30.44
N ASP A 508 6.18 2.29 31.50
CA ASP A 508 6.21 0.83 31.44
C ASP A 508 4.82 0.29 31.08
N THR A 509 4.81 -0.78 30.34
CA THR A 509 3.60 -1.44 29.89
C THR A 509 3.44 -2.80 30.55
N TYR A 510 2.22 -3.32 30.55
CA TYR A 510 1.92 -4.63 31.09
C TYR A 510 0.80 -5.33 30.30
N SER A 511 1.03 -6.60 29.97
CA SER A 511 0.03 -7.49 29.40
C SER A 511 0.42 -8.94 29.68
N VAL A 512 -0.57 -9.81 29.91
CA VAL A 512 -0.36 -11.27 29.92
C VAL A 512 0.15 -11.78 28.57
N SER A 513 -0.10 -11.00 27.52
CA SER A 513 0.34 -11.26 26.14
C SER A 513 1.56 -10.42 25.79
N ALA A 514 2.73 -11.06 25.69
CA ALA A 514 3.98 -10.39 25.30
C ALA A 514 3.92 -9.67 23.95
N GLY A 515 3.11 -10.14 22.99
CA GLY A 515 2.96 -9.52 21.67
C GLY A 515 2.07 -8.27 21.66
N LEU A 516 1.34 -7.97 22.75
CA LEU A 516 0.58 -6.73 22.95
C LEU A 516 1.24 -5.79 23.96
N ASP A 517 2.37 -6.20 24.53
CA ASP A 517 3.12 -5.41 25.52
C ASP A 517 3.98 -4.36 24.81
N TYR A 518 3.33 -3.27 24.37
CA TYR A 518 3.94 -2.19 23.59
C TYR A 518 3.25 -0.86 23.90
N PRO A 519 4.01 0.21 24.21
CA PRO A 519 3.45 1.48 24.68
C PRO A 519 2.87 2.36 23.57
N GLY A 520 2.90 1.95 22.31
CA GLY A 520 2.44 2.75 21.17
C GLY A 520 1.55 1.96 20.23
N VAL A 521 1.13 2.62 19.14
CA VAL A 521 0.28 2.02 18.11
C VAL A 521 0.64 2.56 16.72
N GLY A 522 0.25 1.87 15.67
CA GLY A 522 0.41 2.34 14.29
C GLY A 522 -0.36 3.65 14.04
N PRO A 523 0.23 4.61 13.30
CA PRO A 523 -0.35 5.95 13.12
C PRO A 523 -1.69 5.94 12.37
N GLU A 524 -1.94 4.96 11.50
CA GLU A 524 -3.24 4.84 10.83
C GLU A 524 -4.34 4.41 11.79
N HIS A 525 -4.03 3.60 12.80
CA HIS A 525 -4.96 3.27 13.88
C HIS A 525 -5.33 4.52 14.70
N ALA A 526 -4.33 5.35 15.04
CA ALA A 526 -4.56 6.62 15.71
C ALA A 526 -5.51 7.53 14.90
N TYR A 527 -5.28 7.63 13.61
CA TYR A 527 -6.16 8.38 12.71
C TYR A 527 -7.57 7.79 12.61
N MET A 528 -7.71 6.47 12.52
CA MET A 528 -9.03 5.82 12.48
C MET A 528 -9.83 6.01 13.78
N LYS A 529 -9.15 6.06 14.93
CA LYS A 529 -9.78 6.39 16.20
C LYS A 529 -10.35 7.80 16.18
N ASP A 530 -9.54 8.81 15.85
CA ASP A 530 -9.92 10.22 15.91
C ASP A 530 -11.01 10.59 14.89
N THR A 531 -11.01 9.90 13.75
CA THR A 531 -12.06 10.08 12.72
C THR A 531 -13.32 9.27 13.00
N GLY A 532 -13.35 8.48 14.08
CA GLY A 532 -14.47 7.61 14.41
C GLY A 532 -14.65 6.44 13.43
N ARG A 533 -13.63 6.14 12.60
CA ARG A 533 -13.72 5.01 11.65
C ARG A 533 -13.57 3.66 12.32
N ALA A 534 -12.81 3.59 13.40
CA ALA A 534 -12.63 2.38 14.19
C ALA A 534 -12.84 2.67 15.68
N THR A 535 -13.41 1.70 16.39
CA THR A 535 -13.60 1.73 17.85
C THR A 535 -12.58 0.82 18.50
N TYR A 536 -11.85 1.32 19.49
CA TYR A 536 -10.87 0.54 20.25
C TYR A 536 -11.42 0.29 21.64
N VAL A 537 -11.35 -0.98 22.09
CA VAL A 537 -11.97 -1.44 23.33
C VAL A 537 -10.91 -2.12 24.18
N PRO A 538 -10.77 -1.70 25.47
CA PRO A 538 -9.84 -2.32 26.40
C PRO A 538 -10.37 -3.70 26.83
N ILE A 539 -9.53 -4.74 26.73
CA ILE A 539 -9.80 -6.11 27.18
C ILE A 539 -8.74 -6.49 28.21
N ASN A 540 -9.16 -6.82 29.40
CA ASN A 540 -8.24 -7.20 30.48
C ASN A 540 -7.78 -8.66 30.37
N ASP A 541 -6.75 -9.01 31.16
CA ASP A 541 -6.14 -10.34 31.16
C ASP A 541 -7.15 -11.45 31.48
N ALA A 542 -8.05 -11.23 32.42
CA ALA A 542 -9.07 -12.22 32.80
C ALA A 542 -10.04 -12.51 31.63
N GLN A 543 -10.48 -11.48 30.92
CA GLN A 543 -11.33 -11.63 29.72
C GLN A 543 -10.58 -12.37 28.59
N ALA A 544 -9.31 -12.03 28.35
CA ALA A 544 -8.50 -12.67 27.34
C ALA A 544 -8.25 -14.16 27.65
N VAL A 545 -7.88 -14.49 28.88
CA VAL A 545 -7.65 -15.89 29.31
C VAL A 545 -8.96 -16.68 29.30
N HIS A 546 -10.09 -16.08 29.68
CA HIS A 546 -11.40 -16.72 29.58
C HIS A 546 -11.74 -17.04 28.11
N ALA A 547 -11.54 -16.12 27.19
CA ALA A 547 -11.77 -16.33 25.77
C ALA A 547 -10.83 -17.41 25.18
N PHE A 548 -9.55 -17.41 25.59
CA PHE A 548 -8.60 -18.47 25.27
C PHE A 548 -9.16 -19.85 25.63
N GLN A 549 -9.54 -20.04 26.91
CA GLN A 549 -10.09 -21.31 27.38
C GLN A 549 -11.40 -21.70 26.66
N THR A 550 -12.25 -20.71 26.42
CA THR A 550 -13.55 -20.91 25.75
C THR A 550 -13.35 -21.41 24.32
N LEU A 551 -12.47 -20.78 23.56
CA LEU A 551 -12.17 -21.19 22.18
C LEU A 551 -11.54 -22.60 22.14
N CYS A 552 -10.60 -22.89 23.08
CA CYS A 552 -10.03 -24.23 23.20
C CYS A 552 -11.09 -25.31 23.43
N ARG A 553 -12.03 -25.08 24.35
CA ARG A 553 -13.05 -26.07 24.73
C ARG A 553 -14.17 -26.23 23.70
N LEU A 554 -14.53 -25.14 23.03
CA LEU A 554 -15.65 -25.16 22.10
C LEU A 554 -15.23 -25.52 20.68
N GLU A 555 -14.10 -25.02 20.20
CA GLU A 555 -13.68 -25.19 18.81
C GLU A 555 -12.42 -26.06 18.65
N GLY A 556 -11.78 -26.48 19.75
CA GLY A 556 -10.51 -27.23 19.70
C GLY A 556 -9.35 -26.43 19.11
N ILE A 557 -9.41 -25.09 19.20
CA ILE A 557 -8.39 -24.18 18.68
C ILE A 557 -7.70 -23.54 19.87
N ILE A 558 -6.37 -23.65 19.93
CA ILE A 558 -5.54 -22.98 20.92
C ILE A 558 -5.03 -21.67 20.31
N PRO A 559 -5.68 -20.52 20.59
CA PRO A 559 -5.29 -19.23 20.02
C PRO A 559 -4.08 -18.66 20.73
N ALA A 560 -3.30 -17.78 20.08
CA ALA A 560 -2.35 -16.94 20.81
C ALA A 560 -3.09 -16.02 21.81
N LEU A 561 -2.45 -15.66 22.91
CA LEU A 561 -3.01 -14.72 23.91
C LEU A 561 -3.35 -13.37 23.27
N GLU A 562 -2.56 -12.93 22.28
CA GLU A 562 -2.87 -11.77 21.45
C GLU A 562 -4.26 -11.91 20.82
N SER A 563 -4.49 -13.00 20.09
CA SER A 563 -5.76 -13.27 19.39
C SER A 563 -6.93 -13.41 20.36
N SER A 564 -6.67 -13.89 21.58
CA SER A 564 -7.69 -14.09 22.60
C SER A 564 -8.36 -12.79 23.04
N HIS A 565 -7.66 -11.65 22.97
CA HIS A 565 -8.25 -10.32 23.21
C HIS A 565 -9.31 -10.01 22.13
N ALA A 566 -9.00 -10.30 20.86
CA ALA A 566 -9.98 -10.11 19.77
C ALA A 566 -11.17 -11.06 19.89
N VAL A 567 -10.93 -12.31 20.28
CA VAL A 567 -12.01 -13.30 20.53
C VAL A 567 -12.91 -12.85 21.69
N ALA A 568 -12.33 -12.34 22.79
CA ALA A 568 -13.08 -11.82 23.94
C ALA A 568 -14.03 -10.69 23.51
N LEU A 569 -13.50 -9.71 22.75
CA LEU A 569 -14.32 -8.61 22.22
C LEU A 569 -15.40 -9.10 21.26
N ALA A 570 -15.09 -10.04 20.39
CA ALA A 570 -16.06 -10.60 19.47
C ALA A 570 -17.18 -11.39 20.18
N MET A 571 -16.85 -12.12 21.23
CA MET A 571 -17.82 -12.82 22.07
C MET A 571 -18.79 -11.83 22.75
N GLU A 572 -18.28 -10.72 23.24
CA GLU A 572 -19.09 -9.67 23.88
C GLU A 572 -20.00 -8.97 22.84
N ASN A 573 -19.42 -8.56 21.69
CA ASN A 573 -20.19 -7.95 20.61
C ASN A 573 -21.28 -8.88 20.09
N ALA A 574 -20.98 -10.18 19.95
CA ALA A 574 -21.92 -11.15 19.41
C ALA A 574 -23.19 -11.27 20.25
N LYS A 575 -23.09 -11.21 21.58
CA LYS A 575 -24.25 -11.26 22.49
C LYS A 575 -25.25 -10.12 22.26
N ASN A 576 -24.74 -8.97 21.80
CA ASN A 576 -25.52 -7.75 21.65
C ASN A 576 -26.06 -7.57 20.22
N LEU A 577 -25.78 -8.51 19.30
CA LEU A 577 -26.21 -8.47 17.92
C LEU A 577 -27.15 -9.61 17.58
N SER A 578 -28.03 -9.39 16.58
CA SER A 578 -28.94 -10.42 16.10
C SER A 578 -28.20 -11.55 15.35
N LYS A 579 -28.80 -12.73 15.30
CA LYS A 579 -28.21 -13.97 14.76
C LYS A 579 -27.88 -13.92 13.27
N ASP A 580 -28.46 -13.00 12.52
CA ASP A 580 -28.19 -12.76 11.10
C ASP A 580 -26.92 -11.91 10.87
N LYS A 581 -26.38 -11.29 11.92
CA LYS A 581 -25.16 -10.48 11.86
C LYS A 581 -23.92 -11.35 11.80
N ILE A 582 -22.88 -10.82 11.18
CA ILE A 582 -21.61 -11.52 10.95
C ILE A 582 -20.46 -10.71 11.52
N ILE A 583 -19.65 -11.34 12.37
CA ILE A 583 -18.39 -10.81 12.91
C ILE A 583 -17.24 -11.64 12.34
N VAL A 584 -16.26 -10.99 11.69
CA VAL A 584 -15.02 -11.62 11.27
C VAL A 584 -13.90 -11.23 12.23
N VAL A 585 -13.22 -12.22 12.79
CA VAL A 585 -12.13 -12.06 13.77
C VAL A 585 -10.81 -12.48 13.15
N SER A 586 -9.76 -11.66 13.29
CA SER A 586 -8.39 -12.06 12.98
C SER A 586 -7.86 -12.99 14.08
N LEU A 587 -7.79 -14.30 13.80
CA LEU A 587 -7.08 -15.24 14.66
C LEU A 587 -5.60 -15.22 14.28
N SER A 588 -4.89 -14.21 14.77
CA SER A 588 -3.60 -13.73 14.27
C SER A 588 -2.42 -14.67 14.51
N GLY A 589 -2.55 -15.63 15.44
CA GLY A 589 -1.51 -16.61 15.73
C GLY A 589 -2.01 -17.75 16.64
N ARG A 590 -1.22 -18.83 16.69
CA ARG A 590 -1.49 -20.00 17.54
C ARG A 590 -0.83 -19.87 18.90
N GLY A 591 -1.42 -20.51 19.91
CA GLY A 591 -1.10 -20.35 21.31
C GLY A 591 -0.12 -21.37 21.91
N ASP A 592 0.53 -22.23 21.10
CA ASP A 592 1.49 -23.19 21.64
C ASP A 592 2.58 -22.52 22.49
N LYS A 593 3.02 -21.33 22.07
CA LYS A 593 4.01 -20.50 22.78
C LYS A 593 3.53 -19.96 24.13
N ASP A 594 2.21 -19.86 24.33
CA ASP A 594 1.59 -19.17 25.46
C ASP A 594 1.14 -20.13 26.57
N MET A 595 1.23 -21.45 26.34
CA MET A 595 0.73 -22.46 27.28
C MET A 595 1.30 -22.30 28.68
N ASN A 596 2.59 -22.01 28.82
CA ASN A 596 3.22 -21.82 30.14
C ASN A 596 2.66 -20.58 30.84
N SER A 597 2.54 -19.45 30.13
CA SER A 597 2.00 -18.18 30.67
C SER A 597 0.54 -18.33 31.10
N VAL A 598 -0.28 -19.02 30.29
CA VAL A 598 -1.68 -19.32 30.62
C VAL A 598 -1.77 -20.22 31.85
N MET A 599 -0.97 -21.28 31.94
CA MET A 599 -0.96 -22.20 33.09
C MET A 599 -0.48 -21.49 34.37
N GLU A 600 0.49 -20.59 34.27
CA GLU A 600 0.95 -19.78 35.39
C GLU A 600 -0.15 -18.81 35.85
N TYR A 601 -0.80 -18.12 34.92
CA TYR A 601 -1.92 -17.23 35.22
C TYR A 601 -3.08 -17.94 35.95
N LEU A 602 -3.42 -19.16 35.52
CA LEU A 602 -4.52 -19.94 36.09
C LEU A 602 -4.20 -20.55 37.48
N ARG A 603 -2.92 -20.55 37.90
CA ARG A 603 -2.50 -21.01 39.23
C ARG A 603 -2.54 -19.89 40.27
N LYS A 604 -2.49 -18.65 39.85
CA LYS A 604 -2.65 -17.45 40.71
C LYS A 604 -4.13 -17.23 41.03
#